data_094591fe90d7e36f19a79145917587fc
#
_entry.id   094591fe90d7e36f19a79145917587fc
#
_cell.length_a   1.000
_cell.length_b   1.000
_cell.length_c   1.000
_cell.angle_alpha   90.00
_cell.angle_beta   90.00
_cell.angle_gamma   90.00
#
_symmetry.space_group_name_H-M   'P 1'
#
loop_
_entity.id
_entity.type
_entity.pdbx_description
1 polymer ?
#
loop_
_entity_poly.entity_id
_entity_poly.type
_entity_poly.pdbx_seq_one_letter_code
_entity_poly.pdbx_strand_id
1 'polypeptide(L)'
;MKPDPNALLLEPTFLASNMRALALSLILSGVLTATVISSQQNIRVTMNTQLLTLEGRALVDDYSDTIRMAVIGDLHVHDTPEAYKDLETLVTAVITEKPDLIVLLGDYTSHPDAVNDLNLHRQKIAERLEPLTKRPVAAVLGNYETWSDALAWEKSLADTGIRVLTNRVSQLFVGASELCLRGLGDAFTQQYRYVDFPEGCDEKLKLTMTHDPAAAFKPGITGTVLAAHTHCGQVRLPLLGALWAPSEAPHAATCGFYADPQRTLWVTSGAGTSILPIRLGTQSQWDLLTIKVQHSS
;
A
#
# COMPACT_ATOMS: atom_id res chain seq x y z
N MET A 1 -37.73 67.71 20.75
CA MET A 1 -36.67 66.72 20.50
C MET A 1 -36.62 66.41 19.04
N LYS A 2 -35.53 66.77 18.34
CA LYS A 2 -35.31 66.41 16.96
C LYS A 2 -34.66 65.01 16.95
N PRO A 3 -35.05 64.07 16.07
CA PRO A 3 -34.40 62.77 15.96
C PRO A 3 -32.99 62.95 15.42
N ASP A 4 -32.08 62.13 15.96
CA ASP A 4 -30.69 62.06 15.56
C ASP A 4 -30.55 61.55 14.10
N PRO A 5 -29.86 62.26 13.22
CA PRO A 5 -29.71 61.86 11.81
C PRO A 5 -28.67 60.79 11.58
N ASN A 6 -28.03 60.26 12.64
CA ASN A 6 -26.96 59.23 12.54
C ASN A 6 -27.41 57.84 12.99
N ALA A 7 -28.69 57.48 12.83
CA ALA A 7 -29.04 56.09 12.96
C ALA A 7 -28.35 55.31 11.84
N LEU A 8 -27.33 54.49 12.20
CA LEU A 8 -26.60 53.60 11.29
C LEU A 8 -27.58 52.69 10.57
N LEU A 9 -27.97 53.09 9.36
CA LEU A 9 -28.52 52.16 8.39
C LEU A 9 -27.41 51.23 7.96
N LEU A 10 -27.37 50.04 8.52
CA LEU A 10 -26.49 48.95 8.02
C LEU A 10 -26.87 48.78 6.54
N GLU A 11 -25.94 49.11 5.67
CA GLU A 11 -26.07 48.97 4.22
C GLU A 11 -26.56 47.55 3.88
N PRO A 12 -27.63 47.37 3.11
CA PRO A 12 -28.14 46.03 2.75
C PRO A 12 -27.13 45.18 1.99
N THR A 13 -26.10 45.77 1.41
CA THR A 13 -24.96 45.10 0.76
C THR A 13 -24.07 44.36 1.75
N PHE A 14 -23.86 44.90 2.97
CA PHE A 14 -23.05 44.27 4.02
C PHE A 14 -23.73 43.03 4.61
N LEU A 15 -25.02 43.08 4.82
CA LEU A 15 -25.85 41.94 5.28
C LEU A 15 -25.90 40.84 4.20
N ALA A 16 -26.05 41.20 2.94
CA ALA A 16 -26.09 40.23 1.83
C ALA A 16 -24.74 39.52 1.58
N SER A 17 -23.60 40.21 1.77
CA SER A 17 -22.27 39.62 1.62
C SER A 17 -21.97 38.62 2.75
N ASN A 18 -22.34 38.97 3.99
CA ASN A 18 -22.14 38.09 5.14
C ASN A 18 -23.07 36.84 5.10
N MET A 19 -24.29 36.98 4.62
CA MET A 19 -25.20 35.85 4.42
C MET A 19 -24.72 34.93 3.31
N ARG A 20 -24.13 35.45 2.22
CA ARG A 20 -23.52 34.62 1.15
C ARG A 20 -22.28 33.87 1.65
N ALA A 21 -21.42 34.52 2.44
CA ALA A 21 -20.27 33.90 3.06
C ALA A 21 -20.68 32.79 4.04
N LEU A 22 -21.71 33.03 4.85
CA LEU A 22 -22.24 32.03 5.79
C LEU A 22 -22.90 30.85 5.04
N ALA A 23 -23.64 31.10 4.00
CA ALA A 23 -24.24 30.05 3.16
C ALA A 23 -23.19 29.22 2.44
N LEU A 24 -22.12 29.82 1.91
CA LEU A 24 -21.00 29.12 1.31
C LEU A 24 -20.26 28.27 2.34
N SER A 25 -20.02 28.79 3.54
CA SER A 25 -19.41 28.05 4.63
C SER A 25 -20.23 26.84 5.07
N LEU A 26 -21.55 27.00 5.19
CA LEU A 26 -22.49 25.92 5.53
C LEU A 26 -22.57 24.86 4.41
N ILE A 27 -22.57 25.27 3.15
CA ILE A 27 -22.54 24.36 2.00
C ILE A 27 -21.21 23.60 1.96
N LEU A 28 -20.06 24.28 2.13
CA LEU A 28 -18.75 23.63 2.18
C LEU A 28 -18.66 22.64 3.34
N SER A 29 -19.15 23.04 4.53
CA SER A 29 -19.20 22.18 5.71
C SER A 29 -20.11 20.98 5.49
N GLY A 30 -21.30 21.19 4.90
CA GLY A 30 -22.24 20.12 4.58
C GLY A 30 -21.71 19.14 3.52
N VAL A 31 -21.04 19.64 2.48
CA VAL A 31 -20.38 18.80 1.47
C VAL A 31 -19.23 18.03 2.07
N LEU A 32 -18.40 18.68 2.91
CA LEU A 32 -17.27 18.02 3.59
C LEU A 32 -17.78 16.92 4.53
N THR A 33 -18.84 17.20 5.31
CA THR A 33 -19.44 16.23 6.24
C THR A 33 -20.09 15.06 5.49
N ALA A 34 -20.81 15.33 4.40
CA ALA A 34 -21.42 14.29 3.58
C ALA A 34 -20.37 13.43 2.89
N THR A 35 -19.25 14.01 2.43
CA THR A 35 -18.13 13.28 1.83
C THR A 35 -17.40 12.40 2.86
N VAL A 36 -17.21 12.91 4.08
CA VAL A 36 -16.59 12.15 5.18
C VAL A 36 -17.51 11.01 5.64
N ILE A 37 -18.82 11.26 5.79
CA ILE A 37 -19.80 10.22 6.17
C ILE A 37 -19.92 9.16 5.05
N SER A 38 -19.90 9.55 3.77
CA SER A 38 -19.90 8.61 2.65
C SER A 38 -18.62 7.76 2.61
N SER A 39 -17.47 8.31 3.04
CA SER A 39 -16.21 7.56 3.09
C SER A 39 -16.14 6.55 4.24
N GLN A 40 -16.88 6.77 5.33
CA GLN A 40 -16.93 5.83 6.46
C GLN A 40 -17.88 4.64 6.22
N GLN A 41 -18.82 4.73 5.29
CA GLN A 41 -19.91 3.75 5.16
C GLN A 41 -19.61 2.51 4.31
N ASN A 42 -18.42 2.21 3.90
CA ASN A 42 -17.99 0.95 3.26
C ASN A 42 -16.61 1.15 2.62
N ILE A 43 -15.55 1.04 3.41
CA ILE A 43 -14.21 0.82 2.86
C ILE A 43 -14.22 -0.60 2.28
N ARG A 44 -14.71 -0.74 1.04
CA ARG A 44 -14.58 -1.98 0.29
C ARG A 44 -13.19 -2.01 -0.31
N VAL A 45 -12.42 -3.01 0.08
CA VAL A 45 -11.15 -3.28 -0.60
C VAL A 45 -11.44 -3.73 -2.02
N THR A 46 -10.95 -2.98 -2.99
CA THR A 46 -11.14 -3.27 -4.42
C THR A 46 -9.90 -3.92 -5.00
N MET A 47 -10.07 -4.67 -6.08
CA MET A 47 -8.96 -5.17 -6.89
C MET A 47 -8.64 -4.14 -7.97
N ASN A 48 -7.38 -3.72 -8.04
CA ASN A 48 -6.86 -2.90 -9.13
C ASN A 48 -6.01 -3.75 -10.07
N THR A 49 -6.18 -3.61 -11.37
CA THR A 49 -5.44 -4.37 -12.39
C THR A 49 -4.53 -3.47 -13.19
N GLN A 50 -3.24 -3.82 -13.25
CA GLN A 50 -2.22 -3.05 -13.97
C GLN A 50 -1.27 -3.98 -14.71
N LEU A 51 -0.68 -3.46 -15.79
CA LEU A 51 0.34 -4.11 -16.58
C LEU A 51 1.71 -3.50 -16.27
N LEU A 52 2.65 -4.31 -15.83
CA LEU A 52 4.06 -3.94 -15.66
C LEU A 52 4.95 -4.81 -16.56
N THR A 53 6.17 -4.32 -16.81
CA THR A 53 7.17 -5.06 -17.56
C THR A 53 8.37 -5.35 -16.67
N LEU A 54 8.84 -6.60 -16.68
CA LEU A 54 10.12 -6.99 -16.09
C LEU A 54 11.09 -7.35 -17.20
N GLU A 55 12.33 -6.87 -17.07
CA GLU A 55 13.43 -7.29 -17.92
C GLU A 55 14.08 -8.54 -17.31
N GLY A 56 14.38 -9.52 -18.17
CA GLY A 56 15.02 -10.76 -17.76
C GLY A 56 14.88 -11.86 -18.82
N ARG A 57 15.48 -13.01 -18.56
CA ARG A 57 15.43 -14.16 -19.46
C ARG A 57 14.45 -15.21 -18.92
N ALA A 58 13.45 -15.58 -19.72
CA ALA A 58 12.62 -16.74 -19.42
C ALA A 58 13.30 -18.02 -19.91
N LEU A 59 13.16 -19.09 -19.16
CA LEU A 59 13.84 -20.37 -19.46
C LEU A 59 13.18 -21.19 -20.58
N VAL A 60 12.01 -20.79 -21.07
CA VAL A 60 11.24 -21.56 -22.06
C VAL A 60 10.56 -20.64 -23.08
N ASP A 61 10.76 -20.90 -24.35
CA ASP A 61 10.27 -20.10 -25.49
C ASP A 61 8.75 -20.21 -25.76
N ASP A 62 7.97 -20.98 -25.01
CA ASP A 62 6.60 -21.35 -25.37
C ASP A 62 5.56 -21.23 -24.24
N TYR A 63 5.75 -20.33 -23.26
CA TYR A 63 4.73 -20.06 -22.25
C TYR A 63 4.35 -18.57 -22.21
N SER A 64 3.10 -18.31 -21.83
CA SER A 64 2.57 -16.95 -21.73
C SER A 64 3.57 -16.05 -21.01
N ASP A 65 4.12 -15.08 -21.73
CA ASP A 65 5.11 -14.09 -21.25
C ASP A 65 4.59 -13.21 -20.11
N THR A 66 3.67 -13.75 -19.29
CA THR A 66 2.99 -12.99 -18.24
C THR A 66 2.95 -13.75 -16.92
N ILE A 67 3.25 -13.03 -15.83
CA ILE A 67 3.08 -13.48 -14.45
C ILE A 67 1.96 -12.66 -13.83
N ARG A 68 0.94 -13.31 -13.28
CA ARG A 68 -0.12 -12.66 -12.49
C ARG A 68 0.32 -12.58 -11.04
N MET A 69 0.53 -11.38 -10.55
CA MET A 69 1.03 -11.14 -9.20
C MET A 69 0.02 -10.37 -8.36
N ALA A 70 -0.40 -10.94 -7.24
CA ALA A 70 -1.18 -10.22 -6.24
C ALA A 70 -0.23 -9.44 -5.33
N VAL A 71 -0.47 -8.14 -5.19
CA VAL A 71 0.29 -7.22 -4.34
C VAL A 71 -0.65 -6.71 -3.24
N ILE A 72 -0.28 -6.95 -2.00
CA ILE A 72 -1.07 -6.62 -0.82
C ILE A 72 -0.17 -5.87 0.16
N GLY A 73 -0.56 -4.69 0.57
CA GLY A 73 0.13 -3.90 1.58
C GLY A 73 -0.85 -3.21 2.52
N ASP A 74 -0.35 -2.71 3.63
CA ASP A 74 -1.07 -1.84 4.55
C ASP A 74 -2.43 -2.42 4.97
N LEU A 75 -2.45 -3.64 5.48
CA LEU A 75 -3.68 -4.30 5.93
C LEU A 75 -4.28 -3.60 7.16
N HIS A 76 -3.43 -3.16 8.09
CA HIS A 76 -3.82 -2.49 9.33
C HIS A 76 -4.99 -3.17 10.05
N VAL A 77 -4.92 -4.49 10.17
CA VAL A 77 -5.98 -5.29 10.80
C VAL A 77 -6.14 -4.86 12.25
N HIS A 78 -7.34 -4.41 12.62
CA HIS A 78 -7.70 -4.11 14.00
C HIS A 78 -7.99 -5.39 14.80
N ASP A 79 -7.79 -5.37 16.14
CA ASP A 79 -8.11 -6.49 17.02
C ASP A 79 -9.62 -6.56 17.30
N THR A 80 -10.40 -6.77 16.22
CA THR A 80 -11.86 -6.93 16.26
C THR A 80 -12.31 -8.11 15.39
N PRO A 81 -13.42 -8.78 15.74
CA PRO A 81 -13.96 -9.88 14.95
C PRO A 81 -14.25 -9.48 13.50
N GLU A 82 -14.73 -8.26 13.28
CA GLU A 82 -15.08 -7.72 11.96
C GLU A 82 -13.83 -7.58 11.09
N ALA A 83 -12.74 -6.99 11.65
CA ALA A 83 -11.49 -6.82 10.92
C ALA A 83 -10.84 -8.16 10.53
N TYR A 84 -10.93 -9.16 11.39
CA TYR A 84 -10.47 -10.52 11.05
C TYR A 84 -11.31 -11.14 9.94
N LYS A 85 -12.63 -10.94 9.94
CA LYS A 85 -13.51 -11.41 8.87
C LYS A 85 -13.26 -10.68 7.55
N ASP A 86 -12.94 -9.39 7.60
CA ASP A 86 -12.59 -8.62 6.42
C ASP A 86 -11.27 -9.12 5.81
N LEU A 87 -10.29 -9.47 6.65
CA LEU A 87 -9.05 -10.13 6.21
C LEU A 87 -9.33 -11.47 5.53
N GLU A 88 -10.18 -12.32 6.09
CA GLU A 88 -10.59 -13.61 5.48
C GLU A 88 -11.26 -13.38 4.12
N THR A 89 -12.09 -12.35 4.00
CA THR A 89 -12.75 -11.98 2.76
C THR A 89 -11.74 -11.55 1.70
N LEU A 90 -10.76 -10.70 2.07
CA LEU A 90 -9.67 -10.28 1.19
C LEU A 90 -8.84 -11.49 0.73
N VAL A 91 -8.41 -12.34 1.66
CA VAL A 91 -7.63 -13.56 1.34
C VAL A 91 -8.39 -14.46 0.36
N THR A 92 -9.70 -14.63 0.57
CA THR A 92 -10.56 -15.40 -0.33
C THR A 92 -10.63 -14.77 -1.72
N ALA A 93 -10.76 -13.45 -1.81
CA ALA A 93 -10.78 -12.73 -3.08
C ALA A 93 -9.45 -12.90 -3.83
N VAL A 94 -8.33 -12.77 -3.15
CA VAL A 94 -6.99 -12.96 -3.73
C VAL A 94 -6.81 -14.38 -4.28
N ILE A 95 -7.18 -15.40 -3.51
CA ILE A 95 -7.04 -16.80 -3.94
C ILE A 95 -7.94 -17.10 -5.15
N THR A 96 -9.14 -16.50 -5.21
CA THR A 96 -10.10 -16.68 -6.31
C THR A 96 -9.51 -16.21 -7.64
N GLU A 97 -8.66 -15.17 -7.63
CA GLU A 97 -7.98 -14.68 -8.83
C GLU A 97 -6.85 -15.60 -9.31
N LYS A 98 -6.47 -16.61 -8.53
CA LYS A 98 -5.42 -17.58 -8.88
C LYS A 98 -4.12 -16.93 -9.34
N PRO A 99 -3.53 -16.01 -8.55
CA PRO A 99 -2.25 -15.40 -8.91
C PRO A 99 -1.14 -16.46 -8.97
N ASP A 100 -0.11 -16.19 -9.75
CA ASP A 100 1.08 -17.03 -9.85
C ASP A 100 2.05 -16.76 -8.69
N LEU A 101 2.05 -15.52 -8.17
CA LEU A 101 2.86 -15.07 -7.04
C LEU A 101 2.02 -14.10 -6.19
N ILE A 102 2.21 -14.15 -4.89
CA ILE A 102 1.65 -13.19 -3.94
C ILE A 102 2.78 -12.49 -3.20
N VAL A 103 2.73 -11.16 -3.12
CA VAL A 103 3.66 -10.36 -2.34
C VAL A 103 2.92 -9.56 -1.28
N LEU A 104 3.42 -9.63 -0.06
CA LEU A 104 2.89 -8.94 1.12
C LEU A 104 3.89 -7.85 1.51
N LEU A 105 3.47 -6.58 1.51
CA LEU A 105 4.35 -5.43 1.61
C LEU A 105 4.39 -4.77 2.99
N GLY A 106 3.97 -5.49 4.05
CA GLY A 106 4.04 -5.00 5.43
C GLY A 106 2.80 -4.26 5.91
N ASP A 107 2.87 -3.80 7.16
CA ASP A 107 1.79 -3.18 7.93
C ASP A 107 0.54 -4.08 8.01
N TYR A 108 0.76 -5.28 8.56
CA TYR A 108 -0.30 -6.27 8.74
C TYR A 108 -1.23 -5.91 9.90
N THR A 109 -0.67 -5.39 10.99
CA THR A 109 -1.39 -5.01 12.20
C THR A 109 -1.79 -3.54 12.19
N SER A 110 -2.84 -3.19 12.93
CA SER A 110 -3.11 -1.81 13.34
C SER A 110 -2.02 -1.31 14.30
N HIS A 111 -2.09 -0.03 14.71
CA HIS A 111 -1.08 0.53 15.63
C HIS A 111 -0.94 -0.34 16.88
N PRO A 112 0.29 -0.72 17.29
CA PRO A 112 0.51 -1.64 18.40
C PRO A 112 -0.18 -1.22 19.71
N ASP A 113 -0.23 0.08 20.00
CA ASP A 113 -0.89 0.61 21.21
C ASP A 113 -2.42 0.41 21.20
N ALA A 114 -3.01 0.11 20.06
CA ALA A 114 -4.44 -0.16 19.94
C ALA A 114 -4.79 -1.65 20.09
N VAL A 115 -3.81 -2.51 20.35
CA VAL A 115 -3.96 -3.96 20.44
C VAL A 115 -3.74 -4.42 21.89
N ASN A 116 -4.70 -5.14 22.45
CA ASN A 116 -4.62 -5.59 23.84
C ASN A 116 -3.60 -6.72 24.06
N ASP A 117 -3.58 -7.70 23.15
CA ASP A 117 -2.65 -8.84 23.15
C ASP A 117 -1.99 -8.98 21.77
N LEU A 118 -0.82 -8.35 21.66
CA LEU A 118 -0.05 -8.36 20.40
C LEU A 118 0.33 -9.78 19.94
N ASN A 119 0.60 -10.69 20.86
CA ASN A 119 0.98 -12.06 20.49
C ASN A 119 -0.20 -12.82 19.89
N LEU A 120 -1.35 -12.76 20.55
CA LEU A 120 -2.58 -13.40 20.07
C LEU A 120 -3.05 -12.75 18.77
N HIS A 121 -2.99 -11.43 18.68
CA HIS A 121 -3.41 -10.69 17.48
C HIS A 121 -2.54 -11.04 16.27
N ARG A 122 -1.20 -11.06 16.44
CA ARG A 122 -0.25 -11.49 15.40
C ARG A 122 -0.52 -12.91 14.93
N GLN A 123 -0.74 -13.84 15.88
CA GLN A 123 -1.08 -15.21 15.55
C GLN A 123 -2.35 -15.29 14.71
N LYS A 124 -3.42 -14.62 15.13
CA LYS A 124 -4.70 -14.58 14.41
C LYS A 124 -4.55 -14.03 12.98
N ILE A 125 -3.70 -13.02 12.77
CA ILE A 125 -3.42 -12.48 11.44
C ILE A 125 -2.64 -13.51 10.61
N ALA A 126 -1.56 -14.07 11.15
CA ALA A 126 -0.73 -15.03 10.45
C ALA A 126 -1.52 -16.28 10.01
N GLU A 127 -2.36 -16.84 10.89
CA GLU A 127 -3.26 -17.96 10.59
C GLU A 127 -4.24 -17.64 9.44
N ARG A 128 -4.75 -16.41 9.37
CA ARG A 128 -5.67 -16.00 8.29
C ARG A 128 -4.96 -15.72 6.96
N LEU A 129 -3.69 -15.40 7.00
CA LEU A 129 -2.84 -15.27 5.81
C LEU A 129 -2.33 -16.64 5.30
N GLU A 130 -2.30 -17.68 6.14
CA GLU A 130 -1.83 -19.03 5.77
C GLU A 130 -2.46 -19.55 4.46
N PRO A 131 -3.78 -19.42 4.19
CA PRO A 131 -4.35 -19.92 2.95
C PRO A 131 -3.72 -19.35 1.66
N LEU A 132 -3.03 -18.20 1.72
CA LEU A 132 -2.28 -17.65 0.60
C LEU A 132 -1.11 -18.56 0.18
N THR A 133 -0.58 -19.38 1.09
CA THR A 133 0.57 -20.28 0.85
C THR A 133 0.27 -21.42 -0.12
N LYS A 134 -0.99 -21.57 -0.56
CA LYS A 134 -1.36 -22.42 -1.70
C LYS A 134 -0.70 -21.93 -3.01
N ARG A 135 -0.15 -20.75 -3.01
CA ARG A 135 0.65 -20.15 -4.07
C ARG A 135 2.01 -19.72 -3.50
N PRO A 136 3.05 -19.53 -4.32
CA PRO A 136 4.25 -18.86 -3.88
C PRO A 136 3.89 -17.52 -3.24
N VAL A 137 4.31 -17.32 -2.00
CA VAL A 137 4.06 -16.06 -1.27
C VAL A 137 5.32 -15.59 -0.57
N ALA A 138 5.61 -14.30 -0.71
CA ALA A 138 6.72 -13.64 -0.04
C ALA A 138 6.25 -12.37 0.67
N ALA A 139 6.92 -11.99 1.74
CA ALA A 139 6.57 -10.88 2.60
C ALA A 139 7.80 -10.02 2.95
N VAL A 140 7.59 -8.73 3.15
CA VAL A 140 8.46 -7.84 3.94
C VAL A 140 7.68 -7.29 5.12
N LEU A 141 8.37 -6.75 6.10
CA LEU A 141 7.77 -6.13 7.27
C LEU A 141 7.70 -4.62 7.08
N GLY A 142 6.66 -4.00 7.64
CA GLY A 142 6.48 -2.56 7.68
C GLY A 142 6.87 -1.96 9.04
N ASN A 143 6.50 -0.70 9.22
CA ASN A 143 6.81 0.02 10.44
C ASN A 143 6.00 -0.48 11.64
N TYR A 144 4.77 -0.94 11.47
CA TYR A 144 3.97 -1.45 12.58
C TYR A 144 4.48 -2.77 13.12
N GLU A 145 5.01 -3.63 12.27
CA GLU A 145 5.72 -4.83 12.71
C GLU A 145 7.01 -4.47 13.44
N THR A 146 7.74 -3.46 12.97
CA THR A 146 8.97 -2.98 13.61
C THR A 146 8.69 -2.38 15.00
N TRP A 147 7.63 -1.60 15.13
CA TRP A 147 7.24 -0.97 16.40
C TRP A 147 6.70 -1.96 17.43
N SER A 148 6.16 -3.10 16.97
CA SER A 148 5.65 -4.13 17.87
C SER A 148 6.70 -5.17 18.25
N ASP A 149 7.13 -6.00 17.33
CA ASP A 149 8.20 -7.01 17.46
C ASP A 149 8.47 -7.66 16.09
N ALA A 150 9.39 -7.08 15.33
CA ALA A 150 9.70 -7.55 13.98
C ALA A 150 10.12 -9.03 13.93
N LEU A 151 10.90 -9.51 14.93
CA LEU A 151 11.36 -10.91 14.96
C LEU A 151 10.20 -11.88 15.20
N ALA A 152 9.28 -11.52 16.09
CA ALA A 152 8.11 -12.32 16.34
C ALA A 152 7.15 -12.33 15.15
N TRP A 153 7.04 -11.22 14.40
CA TRP A 153 6.29 -11.18 13.14
C TRP A 153 6.92 -12.05 12.07
N GLU A 154 8.25 -11.93 11.87
CA GLU A 154 8.98 -12.79 10.92
C GLU A 154 8.74 -14.27 11.23
N LYS A 155 8.87 -14.65 12.51
CA LYS A 155 8.63 -16.02 12.94
C LYS A 155 7.20 -16.48 12.70
N SER A 156 6.19 -15.69 13.10
CA SER A 156 4.78 -16.06 12.97
C SER A 156 4.36 -16.25 11.51
N LEU A 157 4.83 -15.38 10.60
CA LEU A 157 4.58 -15.53 9.16
C LEU A 157 5.33 -16.73 8.58
N ALA A 158 6.59 -16.96 8.98
CA ALA A 158 7.37 -18.11 8.50
C ALA A 158 6.77 -19.44 8.97
N ASP A 159 6.26 -19.52 10.19
CA ASP A 159 5.58 -20.71 10.74
C ASP A 159 4.36 -21.12 9.91
N THR A 160 3.69 -20.19 9.21
CA THR A 160 2.59 -20.50 8.28
C THR A 160 3.06 -20.84 6.87
N GLY A 161 4.36 -20.77 6.58
CA GLY A 161 4.92 -21.02 5.25
C GLY A 161 5.10 -19.78 4.38
N ILE A 162 4.81 -18.60 4.89
CA ILE A 162 5.07 -17.32 4.21
C ILE A 162 6.56 -17.00 4.28
N ARG A 163 7.18 -16.73 3.13
CA ARG A 163 8.62 -16.44 3.04
C ARG A 163 8.91 -14.98 3.34
N VAL A 164 9.42 -14.67 4.51
CA VAL A 164 9.80 -13.30 4.89
C VAL A 164 11.19 -12.96 4.37
N LEU A 165 11.29 -11.87 3.60
CA LEU A 165 12.52 -11.48 2.86
C LEU A 165 13.11 -10.14 3.32
N THR A 166 12.87 -9.72 4.55
CA THR A 166 13.46 -8.46 5.06
C THR A 166 14.99 -8.47 4.94
N ASN A 167 15.55 -7.63 4.05
CA ASN A 167 16.97 -7.57 3.69
C ASN A 167 17.55 -8.93 3.23
N ARG A 168 16.78 -9.64 2.39
CA ARG A 168 17.18 -10.96 1.84
C ARG A 168 16.76 -11.08 0.38
N VAL A 169 17.42 -12.00 -0.33
CA VAL A 169 17.03 -12.41 -1.68
C VAL A 169 16.63 -13.87 -1.66
N SER A 170 15.59 -14.21 -2.39
CA SER A 170 15.19 -15.60 -2.62
C SER A 170 14.93 -15.86 -4.08
N GLN A 171 15.30 -17.04 -4.54
CA GLN A 171 14.93 -17.55 -5.86
C GLN A 171 13.62 -18.32 -5.73
N LEU A 172 12.70 -18.05 -6.64
CA LEU A 172 11.36 -18.65 -6.69
C LEU A 172 11.05 -19.13 -8.10
N PHE A 173 10.37 -20.26 -8.20
CA PHE A 173 9.71 -20.65 -9.44
C PHE A 173 8.27 -20.09 -9.44
N VAL A 174 7.93 -19.34 -10.48
CA VAL A 174 6.62 -18.76 -10.69
C VAL A 174 6.13 -19.20 -12.09
N GLY A 175 5.28 -20.20 -12.11
CA GLY A 175 4.98 -20.92 -13.35
C GLY A 175 6.24 -21.59 -13.91
N ALA A 176 6.58 -21.30 -15.17
CA ALA A 176 7.80 -21.78 -15.83
C ALA A 176 9.00 -20.82 -15.67
N SER A 177 8.80 -19.65 -15.07
CA SER A 177 9.84 -18.61 -14.94
C SER A 177 10.56 -18.71 -13.61
N GLU A 178 11.85 -18.44 -13.62
CA GLU A 178 12.65 -18.31 -12.40
C GLU A 178 12.81 -16.83 -12.05
N LEU A 179 12.37 -16.46 -10.84
CA LEU A 179 12.35 -15.10 -10.34
C LEU A 179 13.30 -14.98 -9.14
N CYS A 180 14.19 -13.99 -9.17
CA CYS A 180 14.92 -13.52 -8.02
C CYS A 180 14.16 -12.39 -7.36
N LEU A 181 13.65 -12.63 -6.17
CA LEU A 181 12.88 -11.68 -5.39
C LEU A 181 13.72 -11.16 -4.23
N ARG A 182 14.00 -9.84 -4.25
CA ARG A 182 14.71 -9.14 -3.20
C ARG A 182 13.72 -8.42 -2.30
N GLY A 183 13.73 -8.70 -1.02
CA GLY A 183 13.02 -7.92 -0.01
C GLY A 183 13.98 -6.96 0.68
N LEU A 184 13.59 -5.69 0.82
CA LEU A 184 14.32 -4.67 1.56
C LEU A 184 13.61 -4.38 2.89
N GLY A 185 14.38 -4.06 3.92
CA GLY A 185 13.84 -3.57 5.18
C GLY A 185 13.20 -2.19 5.00
N ASP A 186 12.29 -1.87 5.90
CA ASP A 186 11.56 -0.62 5.88
C ASP A 186 12.49 0.60 6.04
N ALA A 187 12.43 1.54 5.10
CA ALA A 187 13.26 2.73 5.10
C ALA A 187 12.75 3.76 6.13
N PHE A 188 11.45 3.81 6.38
CA PHE A 188 10.83 4.73 7.33
C PHE A 188 11.33 4.49 8.78
N THR A 189 11.46 3.22 9.18
CA THR A 189 11.99 2.84 10.49
C THR A 189 13.50 2.58 10.51
N GLN A 190 14.20 2.93 9.43
CA GLN A 190 15.65 2.74 9.30
C GLN A 190 16.10 1.27 9.35
N GLN A 191 15.22 0.33 9.01
CA GLN A 191 15.54 -1.09 8.92
C GLN A 191 16.15 -1.48 7.57
N TYR A 192 16.17 -0.54 6.60
CA TYR A 192 16.77 -0.75 5.31
C TYR A 192 18.24 -1.14 5.42
N ARG A 193 18.61 -2.21 4.69
CA ARG A 193 20.01 -2.58 4.41
C ARG A 193 20.09 -2.98 2.94
N TYR A 194 21.14 -2.51 2.28
CA TYR A 194 21.41 -2.95 0.91
C TYR A 194 21.73 -4.44 0.88
N VAL A 195 21.10 -5.15 -0.04
CA VAL A 195 21.39 -6.54 -0.36
C VAL A 195 21.43 -6.65 -1.88
N ASP A 196 22.54 -7.14 -2.41
CA ASP A 196 22.66 -7.37 -3.85
C ASP A 196 22.01 -8.68 -4.29
N PHE A 197 21.67 -8.76 -5.56
CA PHE A 197 21.27 -10.04 -6.15
C PHE A 197 22.50 -10.92 -6.29
N PRO A 198 22.45 -12.20 -5.86
CA PRO A 198 23.57 -13.12 -6.02
C PRO A 198 23.79 -13.45 -7.51
N GLU A 199 25.01 -13.89 -7.88
CA GLU A 199 25.41 -14.26 -9.26
C GLU A 199 24.40 -15.16 -9.95
N GLY A 200 23.78 -16.10 -9.23
CA GLY A 200 22.74 -16.98 -9.76
C GLY A 200 21.46 -16.26 -10.22
N CYS A 201 21.36 -14.93 -10.05
CA CYS A 201 20.23 -14.11 -10.49
C CYS A 201 20.51 -13.30 -11.77
N ASP A 202 21.70 -13.38 -12.37
CA ASP A 202 22.09 -12.45 -13.44
C ASP A 202 21.23 -12.55 -14.69
N GLU A 203 20.82 -13.76 -15.05
CA GLU A 203 19.99 -14.03 -16.22
C GLU A 203 18.51 -14.28 -15.86
N LYS A 204 18.11 -14.06 -14.61
CA LYS A 204 16.75 -14.32 -14.13
C LYS A 204 15.93 -13.03 -14.06
N LEU A 205 14.62 -13.20 -13.98
CA LEU A 205 13.74 -12.07 -13.67
C LEU A 205 14.09 -11.52 -12.27
N LYS A 206 14.25 -10.21 -12.17
CA LYS A 206 14.61 -9.55 -10.90
C LYS A 206 13.47 -8.63 -10.47
N LEU A 207 13.02 -8.80 -9.24
CA LEU A 207 11.99 -7.96 -8.63
C LEU A 207 12.41 -7.59 -7.22
N THR A 208 12.22 -6.33 -6.85
CA THR A 208 12.44 -5.85 -5.49
C THR A 208 11.12 -5.52 -4.83
N MET A 209 10.97 -5.82 -3.56
CA MET A 209 9.84 -5.45 -2.73
C MET A 209 10.32 -4.75 -1.46
N THR A 210 9.60 -3.76 -1.02
CA THR A 210 9.86 -3.00 0.22
C THR A 210 8.54 -2.48 0.79
N HIS A 211 8.53 -2.10 2.07
CA HIS A 211 7.37 -1.42 2.62
C HIS A 211 7.36 0.05 2.17
N ASP A 212 8.32 0.87 2.59
CA ASP A 212 8.41 2.29 2.22
C ASP A 212 9.08 2.48 0.84
N PRO A 213 8.44 3.20 -0.11
CA PRO A 213 9.02 3.50 -1.41
C PRO A 213 10.35 4.26 -1.36
N ALA A 214 10.69 4.94 -0.27
CA ALA A 214 11.99 5.59 -0.10
C ALA A 214 13.18 4.62 -0.26
N ALA A 215 13.00 3.34 0.05
CA ALA A 215 14.03 2.32 -0.15
C ALA A 215 14.41 2.16 -1.64
N ALA A 216 13.47 2.39 -2.57
CA ALA A 216 13.73 2.31 -4.00
C ALA A 216 14.73 3.37 -4.49
N PHE A 217 14.89 4.47 -3.75
CA PHE A 217 15.79 5.59 -4.09
C PHE A 217 17.12 5.55 -3.36
N LYS A 218 17.38 4.50 -2.56
CA LYS A 218 18.69 4.30 -1.94
C LYS A 218 19.71 3.85 -2.98
N PRO A 219 21.01 4.18 -2.78
CA PRO A 219 22.08 3.82 -3.71
C PRO A 219 22.09 2.32 -4.04
N GLY A 220 22.29 1.98 -5.32
CA GLY A 220 22.37 0.59 -5.81
C GLY A 220 21.01 -0.09 -6.04
N ILE A 221 19.89 0.57 -5.76
CA ILE A 221 18.56 0.02 -6.07
C ILE A 221 18.12 0.47 -7.44
N THR A 222 17.98 -0.49 -8.35
CA THR A 222 17.54 -0.31 -9.74
C THR A 222 16.52 -1.38 -10.13
N GLY A 223 15.91 -1.24 -11.31
CA GLY A 223 14.93 -2.19 -11.83
C GLY A 223 13.54 -2.01 -11.23
N THR A 224 12.73 -3.06 -11.25
CA THR A 224 11.33 -2.99 -10.81
C THR A 224 11.21 -3.17 -9.29
N VAL A 225 10.48 -2.25 -8.66
CA VAL A 225 10.26 -2.21 -7.21
C VAL A 225 8.76 -2.14 -6.91
N LEU A 226 8.31 -2.90 -5.92
CA LEU A 226 6.95 -2.84 -5.37
C LEU A 226 7.02 -2.24 -3.96
N ALA A 227 6.12 -1.30 -3.65
CA ALA A 227 6.06 -0.65 -2.35
C ALA A 227 4.62 -0.36 -1.89
N ALA A 228 4.49 0.03 -0.63
CA ALA A 228 3.25 0.34 0.07
C ALA A 228 3.41 1.60 0.96
N HIS A 229 3.03 1.56 2.25
CA HIS A 229 3.28 2.53 3.31
C HIS A 229 2.57 3.87 3.17
N THR A 230 2.56 4.45 1.98
CA THR A 230 2.11 5.84 1.78
C THR A 230 0.60 6.00 1.73
N HIS A 231 -0.14 4.89 1.58
CA HIS A 231 -1.60 4.90 1.35
C HIS A 231 -2.03 5.86 0.22
N CYS A 232 -1.13 6.17 -0.73
CA CYS A 232 -1.33 7.24 -1.71
C CYS A 232 -1.62 8.60 -1.06
N GLY A 233 -1.14 8.83 0.17
CA GLY A 233 -1.44 10.02 1.00
C GLY A 233 -2.81 10.00 1.62
N GLN A 234 -3.57 8.90 1.51
CA GLN A 234 -4.91 8.65 2.09
C GLN A 234 -5.97 9.75 1.79
N VAL A 235 -5.57 11.02 1.83
CA VAL A 235 -6.37 12.19 1.46
C VAL A 235 -5.73 12.90 0.27
N ARG A 236 -6.40 12.85 -0.88
CA ARG A 236 -5.99 13.49 -2.13
C ARG A 236 -7.04 14.49 -2.58
N LEU A 237 -6.63 15.71 -2.88
CA LEU A 237 -7.51 16.72 -3.43
C LEU A 237 -7.43 16.74 -4.96
N PRO A 238 -8.54 17.03 -5.66
CA PRO A 238 -8.51 17.27 -7.10
C PRO A 238 -7.47 18.34 -7.45
N LEU A 239 -6.70 18.13 -8.49
CA LEU A 239 -5.62 18.99 -9.01
C LEU A 239 -4.39 19.15 -8.11
N LEU A 240 -4.50 19.00 -6.79
CA LEU A 240 -3.38 19.13 -5.85
C LEU A 240 -2.71 17.80 -5.52
N GLY A 241 -3.40 16.67 -5.74
CA GLY A 241 -2.89 15.35 -5.37
C GLY A 241 -2.91 15.09 -3.86
N ALA A 242 -2.04 14.23 -3.38
CA ALA A 242 -1.86 13.96 -1.95
C ALA A 242 -1.30 15.20 -1.25
N LEU A 243 -1.94 15.59 -0.14
CA LEU A 243 -1.45 16.72 0.65
C LEU A 243 -0.17 16.37 1.42
N TRP A 244 -0.03 15.11 1.78
CA TRP A 244 1.09 14.58 2.52
C TRP A 244 1.19 13.07 2.34
N ALA A 245 2.40 12.53 2.37
CA ALA A 245 2.69 11.10 2.42
C ALA A 245 3.87 10.86 3.37
N PRO A 246 3.81 9.84 4.25
CA PRO A 246 4.83 9.56 5.27
C PRO A 246 6.06 8.87 4.66
N SER A 247 6.70 9.44 3.65
CA SER A 247 7.86 8.85 2.98
C SER A 247 8.83 9.92 2.52
N GLU A 248 10.13 9.61 2.52
CA GLU A 248 11.18 10.42 1.90
C GLU A 248 11.27 10.21 0.37
N ALA A 249 10.46 9.34 -0.20
CA ALA A 249 10.40 9.17 -1.66
C ALA A 249 9.95 10.46 -2.36
N PRO A 250 10.37 10.71 -3.60
CA PRO A 250 9.83 11.80 -4.39
C PRO A 250 8.30 11.75 -4.43
N HIS A 251 7.63 12.89 -4.30
CA HIS A 251 6.16 12.95 -4.23
C HIS A 251 5.47 12.23 -5.41
N ALA A 252 6.04 12.29 -6.61
CA ALA A 252 5.53 11.57 -7.78
C ALA A 252 5.63 10.03 -7.64
N ALA A 253 6.47 9.53 -6.74
CA ALA A 253 6.73 8.12 -6.49
C ALA A 253 6.04 7.60 -5.23
N THR A 254 5.03 8.30 -4.73
CA THR A 254 4.30 7.90 -3.52
C THR A 254 2.96 7.23 -3.81
N CYS A 255 2.59 7.03 -5.08
CA CYS A 255 1.31 6.39 -5.42
C CYS A 255 1.27 5.90 -6.86
N GLY A 256 0.87 4.65 -7.04
CA GLY A 256 0.69 4.05 -8.36
C GLY A 256 2.00 3.84 -9.10
N PHE A 257 1.97 4.04 -10.39
CA PHE A 257 3.11 3.83 -11.27
C PHE A 257 4.04 5.05 -11.29
N TYR A 258 5.34 4.79 -11.12
CA TYR A 258 6.41 5.76 -11.33
C TYR A 258 7.55 5.10 -12.12
N ALA A 259 8.18 5.82 -13.02
CA ALA A 259 9.37 5.35 -13.73
C ALA A 259 10.39 6.49 -13.92
N ASP A 260 11.66 6.14 -13.80
CA ASP A 260 12.81 6.95 -14.16
C ASP A 260 13.83 6.07 -14.94
N PRO A 261 14.95 6.61 -15.42
CA PRO A 261 15.92 5.82 -16.19
C PRO A 261 16.54 4.62 -15.45
N GLN A 262 16.42 4.57 -14.11
CA GLN A 262 17.03 3.53 -13.27
C GLN A 262 16.01 2.52 -12.76
N ARG A 263 14.71 2.90 -12.65
CA ARG A 263 13.71 2.07 -11.98
C ARG A 263 12.30 2.25 -12.48
N THR A 264 11.53 1.20 -12.32
CA THR A 264 10.07 1.21 -12.39
C THR A 264 9.53 0.89 -11.01
N LEU A 265 8.62 1.71 -10.50
CA LEU A 265 8.06 1.53 -9.15
C LEU A 265 6.55 1.44 -9.24
N TRP A 266 5.97 0.48 -8.52
CA TRP A 266 4.55 0.42 -8.23
C TRP A 266 4.34 0.59 -6.73
N VAL A 267 3.54 1.59 -6.34
CA VAL A 267 3.16 1.85 -4.95
C VAL A 267 1.66 1.62 -4.80
N THR A 268 1.30 0.58 -4.05
CA THR A 268 -0.12 0.29 -3.76
C THR A 268 -0.71 1.35 -2.82
N SER A 269 -2.01 1.59 -2.92
CA SER A 269 -2.69 2.44 -1.95
C SER A 269 -3.03 1.71 -0.64
N GLY A 270 -2.81 0.39 -0.59
CA GLY A 270 -3.06 -0.41 0.58
C GLY A 270 -4.53 -0.74 0.85
N ALA A 271 -4.76 -1.84 1.56
CA ALA A 271 -6.09 -2.36 1.84
C ALA A 271 -6.76 -1.71 3.06
N GLY A 272 -5.98 -1.38 4.09
CA GLY A 272 -6.45 -0.72 5.31
C GLY A 272 -6.32 0.80 5.30
N THR A 273 -6.44 1.40 6.45
CA THR A 273 -6.20 2.83 6.70
C THR A 273 -5.24 2.99 7.88
N SER A 274 -4.39 4.02 7.83
CA SER A 274 -3.48 4.38 8.93
C SER A 274 -3.96 5.66 9.61
N ILE A 275 -3.73 5.79 10.92
CA ILE A 275 -4.00 6.95 11.76
C ILE A 275 -5.50 7.32 11.80
N LEU A 276 -6.11 7.64 10.67
CA LEU A 276 -7.52 8.02 10.55
C LEU A 276 -8.24 7.02 9.64
N PRO A 277 -9.46 6.56 10.01
CA PRO A 277 -10.24 5.63 9.19
C PRO A 277 -10.95 6.36 8.03
N ILE A 278 -10.22 7.22 7.31
CA ILE A 278 -10.77 8.07 6.25
C ILE A 278 -9.90 7.97 5.01
N ARG A 279 -10.53 7.77 3.86
CA ARG A 279 -9.91 7.94 2.54
C ARG A 279 -10.70 8.96 1.72
N LEU A 280 -10.01 9.87 1.09
CA LEU A 280 -10.60 10.86 0.18
C LEU A 280 -9.76 10.94 -1.10
N GLY A 281 -10.39 10.68 -2.25
CA GLY A 281 -9.68 10.66 -3.54
C GLY A 281 -8.68 9.50 -3.70
N THR A 282 -8.69 8.53 -2.79
CA THR A 282 -7.99 7.25 -2.89
C THR A 282 -8.94 6.12 -2.50
N GLN A 283 -8.63 4.90 -2.91
CA GLN A 283 -9.43 3.72 -2.59
C GLN A 283 -8.61 2.74 -1.76
N SER A 284 -9.28 1.99 -0.87
CA SER A 284 -8.71 0.79 -0.29
C SER A 284 -8.63 -0.28 -1.37
N GLN A 285 -7.45 -0.83 -1.60
CA GLN A 285 -7.24 -1.81 -2.66
C GLN A 285 -6.09 -2.76 -2.37
N TRP A 286 -6.14 -3.90 -3.01
CA TRP A 286 -4.99 -4.73 -3.36
C TRP A 286 -4.85 -4.74 -4.88
N ASP A 287 -3.68 -5.05 -5.38
CA ASP A 287 -3.41 -4.96 -6.81
C ASP A 287 -3.19 -6.34 -7.41
N LEU A 288 -3.76 -6.60 -8.58
CA LEU A 288 -3.43 -7.74 -9.42
C LEU A 288 -2.61 -7.24 -10.61
N LEU A 289 -1.30 -7.36 -10.51
CA LEU A 289 -0.39 -6.93 -11.56
C LEU A 289 -0.21 -8.05 -12.58
N THR A 290 -0.33 -7.72 -13.85
CA THR A 290 0.11 -8.60 -14.95
C THR A 290 1.50 -8.16 -15.35
N ILE A 291 2.49 -9.00 -15.07
CA ILE A 291 3.88 -8.73 -15.39
C ILE A 291 4.19 -9.34 -16.74
N LYS A 292 4.54 -8.52 -17.72
CA LYS A 292 5.11 -9.00 -18.99
C LYS A 292 6.61 -9.25 -18.82
N VAL A 293 7.06 -10.41 -19.25
CA VAL A 293 8.48 -10.74 -19.32
C VAL A 293 8.99 -10.29 -20.69
N GLN A 294 9.98 -9.39 -20.70
CA GLN A 294 10.71 -9.06 -21.92
C GLN A 294 11.97 -9.92 -22.01
N HIS A 295 12.07 -10.66 -23.10
CA HIS A 295 13.29 -11.40 -23.42
C HIS A 295 14.36 -10.40 -23.89
N SER A 296 15.51 -10.38 -23.23
CA SER A 296 16.69 -9.71 -23.78
C SER A 296 17.18 -10.50 -24.99
N SER A 297 17.09 -9.88 -26.15
CA SER A 297 17.62 -10.41 -27.45
C SER A 297 19.14 -10.55 -27.40
#